data_a02b636d96df1001c506ad119d7db034
#
_entry.id   a02b636d96df1001c506ad119d7db034
#
_cell.length_a   1.000
_cell.length_b   1.000
_cell.length_c   1.000
_cell.angle_alpha   90.00
_cell.angle_beta   90.00
_cell.angle_gamma   90.00
#
_symmetry.space_group_name_H-M   'P 1'
#
loop_
_entity.id
_entity.type
_entity.pdbx_description
1 polymer ?
#
loop_
_entity_poly.entity_id
_entity_poly.type
_entity_poly.pdbx_seq_one_letter_code
_entity_poly.pdbx_strand_id
1 'polypeptide(L)'
;MAKLDEARNVGVGSRIALAGHPIHAMLVTFPIALVVATLGGDVLWWLTADPFFARVSLWTSGWGFGLGVLSGLAGTAELLAGPGIRRRPESWTHAVAAMMLLATIGANWGMRLFDAQAAVLPWGLVLSLGGLVFVGLAGWQGGKLVFEHQVGVMIEGDEEGEEEPQPDLPAVLGTPAP
;
A
#
# COMPACT_ATOMS: atom_id res chain seq x y z
N MET A 1 6.83 3.21 31.13
CA MET A 1 6.00 2.51 30.14
C MET A 1 5.07 3.47 29.42
N ALA A 2 4.28 4.34 30.06
CA ALA A 2 3.36 5.28 29.39
C ALA A 2 4.00 6.17 28.31
N LYS A 3 5.20 6.72 28.53
CA LYS A 3 5.91 7.57 27.53
C LYS A 3 6.37 6.80 26.27
N LEU A 4 6.57 5.49 26.35
CA LEU A 4 6.94 4.67 25.19
C LEU A 4 5.70 4.30 24.35
N ASP A 5 4.53 4.17 24.98
CA ASP A 5 3.27 3.93 24.28
C ASP A 5 2.75 5.21 23.60
N GLU A 6 2.97 6.37 24.20
CA GLU A 6 2.61 7.67 23.64
C GLU A 6 3.43 7.99 22.36
N ALA A 7 4.74 7.66 22.38
CA ALA A 7 5.60 7.81 21.20
C ALA A 7 5.25 6.83 20.04
N ARG A 8 4.51 5.76 20.31
CA ARG A 8 4.03 4.81 19.29
C ARG A 8 2.79 5.31 18.55
N ASN A 9 2.04 6.21 19.14
CA ASN A 9 0.76 6.72 18.62
C ASN A 9 0.88 8.05 17.87
N VAL A 10 2.09 8.58 17.71
CA VAL A 10 2.29 9.74 16.83
C VAL A 10 2.15 9.25 15.38
N GLY A 11 1.18 9.78 14.67
CA GLY A 11 0.97 9.50 13.26
C GLY A 11 2.22 9.89 12.47
N VAL A 12 2.49 9.15 11.42
CA VAL A 12 3.61 9.43 10.53
C VAL A 12 3.05 9.85 9.18
N GLY A 13 3.20 11.14 8.86
CA GLY A 13 2.78 11.70 7.58
C GLY A 13 3.51 11.04 6.40
N SER A 14 2.88 11.01 5.23
CA SER A 14 3.48 10.50 4.00
C SER A 14 4.49 11.49 3.44
N ARG A 15 5.68 10.99 3.08
CA ARG A 15 6.72 11.78 2.40
C ARG A 15 6.60 11.70 0.88
N ILE A 16 5.92 10.69 0.37
CA ILE A 16 5.69 10.47 -1.07
C ILE A 16 4.21 10.77 -1.36
N ALA A 17 3.88 12.05 -1.35
CA ALA A 17 2.53 12.55 -1.53
C ALA A 17 2.44 13.55 -2.69
N LEU A 18 1.29 13.60 -3.36
CA LEU A 18 0.96 14.61 -4.37
C LEU A 18 -0.23 15.43 -3.85
N ALA A 19 -0.05 16.73 -3.71
CA ALA A 19 -1.07 17.63 -3.14
C ALA A 19 -1.68 17.09 -1.82
N GLY A 20 -0.81 16.62 -0.91
CA GLY A 20 -1.24 16.06 0.37
C GLY A 20 -1.76 14.63 0.35
N HIS A 21 -1.88 13.99 -0.81
CA HIS A 21 -2.42 12.64 -0.92
C HIS A 21 -1.30 11.60 -1.15
N PRO A 22 -1.18 10.54 -0.33
CA PRO A 22 -0.18 9.50 -0.47
C PRO A 22 -0.30 8.77 -1.80
N ILE A 23 0.74 8.83 -2.64
CA ILE A 23 0.73 8.26 -4.01
C ILE A 23 0.49 6.76 -3.97
N HIS A 24 1.13 6.03 -3.05
CA HIS A 24 0.94 4.59 -2.91
C HIS A 24 -0.52 4.22 -2.66
N ALA A 25 -1.18 4.88 -1.70
CA ALA A 25 -2.57 4.61 -1.34
C ALA A 25 -3.55 4.88 -2.51
N MET A 26 -3.26 5.90 -3.33
CA MET A 26 -4.06 6.20 -4.52
C MET A 26 -3.88 5.15 -5.61
N LEU A 27 -2.65 4.69 -5.85
CA LEU A 27 -2.34 3.74 -6.93
C LEU A 27 -2.77 2.31 -6.61
N VAL A 28 -2.72 1.87 -5.36
CA VAL A 28 -2.95 0.48 -4.97
C VAL A 28 -4.36 -0.02 -5.29
N THR A 29 -5.34 0.87 -5.40
CA THR A 29 -6.73 0.53 -5.72
C THR A 29 -6.88 -0.13 -7.10
N PHE A 30 -6.07 0.30 -8.07
CA PHE A 30 -6.11 -0.25 -9.43
C PHE A 30 -5.67 -1.72 -9.50
N PRO A 31 -4.47 -2.12 -9.02
CA PRO A 31 -4.09 -3.52 -9.04
C PRO A 31 -5.05 -4.41 -8.24
N ILE A 32 -5.61 -3.95 -7.12
CA ILE A 32 -6.61 -4.70 -6.36
C ILE A 32 -7.83 -5.02 -7.23
N ALA A 33 -8.41 -4.02 -7.87
CA ALA A 33 -9.58 -4.20 -8.74
C ALA A 33 -9.27 -5.14 -9.92
N LEU A 34 -8.06 -5.01 -10.51
CA LEU A 34 -7.66 -5.81 -11.66
C LEU A 34 -7.37 -7.28 -11.28
N VAL A 35 -6.89 -7.57 -10.09
CA VAL A 35 -6.77 -8.96 -9.58
C VAL A 35 -8.14 -9.61 -9.45
N VAL A 36 -9.10 -8.90 -8.87
CA VAL A 36 -10.47 -9.39 -8.77
C VAL A 36 -11.09 -9.61 -10.15
N ALA A 37 -10.88 -8.69 -11.08
CA ALA A 37 -11.35 -8.82 -12.46
C ALA A 37 -10.69 -10.00 -13.20
N THR A 38 -9.40 -10.30 -12.92
CA THR A 38 -8.71 -11.47 -13.48
C THR A 38 -9.38 -12.76 -13.03
N LEU A 39 -9.64 -12.91 -11.74
CA LEU A 39 -10.35 -14.08 -11.22
C LEU A 39 -11.77 -14.17 -11.81
N GLY A 40 -12.48 -13.05 -11.92
CA GLY A 40 -13.80 -13.01 -12.56
C GLY A 40 -13.76 -13.50 -14.02
N GLY A 41 -12.77 -13.06 -14.79
CA GLY A 41 -12.53 -13.52 -16.15
C GLY A 41 -12.25 -15.02 -16.23
N ASP A 42 -11.43 -15.55 -15.32
CA ASP A 42 -11.12 -16.99 -15.26
C ASP A 42 -12.37 -17.84 -14.95
N VAL A 43 -13.17 -17.40 -14.00
CA VAL A 43 -14.43 -18.09 -13.66
C VAL A 43 -15.42 -18.03 -14.83
N LEU A 44 -15.57 -16.88 -15.48
CA LEU A 44 -16.45 -16.73 -16.64
C LEU A 44 -15.97 -17.56 -17.83
N TRP A 45 -14.66 -17.62 -18.09
CA TRP A 45 -14.12 -18.52 -19.11
C TRP A 45 -14.38 -19.98 -18.77
N TRP A 46 -14.20 -20.39 -17.51
CA TRP A 46 -14.48 -21.76 -17.06
C TRP A 46 -15.93 -22.15 -17.26
N LEU A 47 -16.86 -21.23 -17.03
CA LEU A 47 -18.31 -21.49 -17.16
C LEU A 47 -18.80 -21.45 -18.61
N THR A 48 -18.18 -20.63 -19.47
CA THR A 48 -18.71 -20.35 -20.81
C THR A 48 -17.84 -20.89 -21.95
N ALA A 49 -16.57 -21.18 -21.67
CA ALA A 49 -15.53 -21.48 -22.64
C ALA A 49 -15.36 -20.39 -23.73
N ASP A 50 -15.84 -19.15 -23.48
CA ASP A 50 -15.70 -18.05 -24.42
C ASP A 50 -14.27 -17.46 -24.34
N PRO A 51 -13.50 -17.48 -25.46
CA PRO A 51 -12.15 -16.92 -25.53
C PRO A 51 -12.05 -15.44 -25.14
N PHE A 52 -13.14 -14.70 -25.19
CA PHE A 52 -13.19 -13.32 -24.73
C PHE A 52 -12.72 -13.18 -23.28
N PHE A 53 -13.20 -14.04 -22.38
CA PHE A 53 -12.86 -13.96 -20.95
C PHE A 53 -11.41 -14.34 -20.66
N ALA A 54 -10.82 -15.27 -21.42
CA ALA A 54 -9.38 -15.54 -21.31
C ALA A 54 -8.54 -14.32 -21.70
N ARG A 55 -8.96 -13.57 -22.73
CA ARG A 55 -8.32 -12.29 -23.08
C ARG A 55 -8.52 -11.21 -22.03
N VAL A 56 -9.71 -11.14 -21.41
CA VAL A 56 -9.95 -10.26 -20.24
C VAL A 56 -8.94 -10.56 -19.15
N SER A 57 -8.79 -11.84 -18.75
CA SER A 57 -7.84 -12.24 -17.71
C SER A 57 -6.38 -11.93 -18.09
N LEU A 58 -5.99 -12.10 -19.37
CA LEU A 58 -4.67 -11.72 -19.84
C LEU A 58 -4.39 -10.22 -19.62
N TRP A 59 -5.31 -9.37 -20.07
CA TRP A 59 -5.14 -7.91 -19.96
C TRP A 59 -5.24 -7.40 -18.54
N THR A 60 -6.20 -7.90 -17.76
CA THR A 60 -6.37 -7.47 -16.37
C THR A 60 -5.21 -7.91 -15.49
N SER A 61 -4.67 -9.13 -15.66
CA SER A 61 -3.47 -9.55 -14.95
C SER A 61 -2.23 -8.74 -15.35
N GLY A 62 -2.07 -8.42 -16.64
CA GLY A 62 -0.93 -7.62 -17.13
C GLY A 62 -0.95 -6.19 -16.62
N TRP A 63 -2.08 -5.51 -16.75
CA TRP A 63 -2.24 -4.17 -16.19
C TRP A 63 -2.19 -4.18 -14.66
N GLY A 64 -2.76 -5.20 -14.02
CA GLY A 64 -2.69 -5.39 -12.57
C GLY A 64 -1.25 -5.51 -12.08
N PHE A 65 -0.42 -6.29 -12.79
CA PHE A 65 1.01 -6.40 -12.50
C PHE A 65 1.74 -5.07 -12.71
N GLY A 66 1.57 -4.42 -13.88
CA GLY A 66 2.25 -3.17 -14.21
C GLY A 66 1.94 -2.03 -13.24
N LEU A 67 0.65 -1.80 -12.96
CA LEU A 67 0.22 -0.79 -11.98
C LEU A 67 0.60 -1.19 -10.55
N GLY A 68 0.61 -2.50 -10.25
CA GLY A 68 1.08 -3.03 -8.99
C GLY A 68 2.57 -2.76 -8.76
N VAL A 69 3.40 -2.90 -9.78
CA VAL A 69 4.84 -2.53 -9.72
C VAL A 69 4.99 -1.04 -9.43
N LEU A 70 4.26 -0.17 -10.15
CA LEU A 70 4.31 1.28 -9.92
C LEU A 70 3.88 1.64 -8.48
N SER A 71 2.78 1.05 -8.00
CA SER A 71 2.33 1.22 -6.62
C SER A 71 3.34 0.68 -5.61
N GLY A 72 3.95 -0.48 -5.89
CA GLY A 72 4.99 -1.09 -5.06
C GLY A 72 6.25 -0.25 -4.96
N LEU A 73 6.67 0.39 -6.07
CA LEU A 73 7.80 1.34 -6.07
C LEU A 73 7.49 2.56 -5.20
N ALA A 74 6.29 3.14 -5.30
CA ALA A 74 5.87 4.25 -4.45
C ALA A 74 5.84 3.84 -2.97
N GLY A 75 5.28 2.67 -2.64
CA GLY A 75 5.26 2.15 -1.27
C GLY A 75 6.63 1.82 -0.72
N THR A 76 7.54 1.29 -1.55
CA THR A 76 8.94 1.04 -1.17
C THR A 76 9.68 2.36 -0.90
N ALA A 77 9.49 3.36 -1.76
CA ALA A 77 10.07 4.68 -1.56
C ALA A 77 9.57 5.30 -0.24
N GLU A 78 8.26 5.19 0.07
CA GLU A 78 7.67 5.63 1.33
C GLU A 78 8.28 4.91 2.54
N LEU A 79 8.38 3.56 2.47
CA LEU A 79 8.96 2.73 3.52
C LEU A 79 10.41 3.13 3.82
N LEU A 80 11.20 3.40 2.78
CA LEU A 80 12.62 3.75 2.94
C LEU A 80 12.82 5.20 3.37
N ALA A 81 12.01 6.13 2.87
CA ALA A 81 12.11 7.56 3.18
C ALA A 81 11.59 7.89 4.59
N GLY A 82 10.66 7.11 5.15
CA GLY A 82 10.02 7.35 6.44
C GLY A 82 10.67 6.55 7.58
N PRO A 83 11.59 7.12 8.41
CA PRO A 83 12.18 6.37 9.53
C PRO A 83 11.13 5.84 10.52
N GLY A 84 10.04 6.57 10.75
CA GLY A 84 8.93 6.15 11.58
C GLY A 84 8.16 4.95 11.01
N ILE A 85 8.01 4.89 9.68
CA ILE A 85 7.38 3.78 8.97
C ILE A 85 8.30 2.55 8.99
N ARG A 86 9.58 2.74 8.65
CA ARG A 86 10.56 1.66 8.54
C ARG A 86 10.82 0.93 9.85
N ARG A 87 10.65 1.58 10.99
CA ARG A 87 10.84 0.96 12.32
C ARG A 87 9.67 0.10 12.78
N ARG A 88 8.54 0.12 12.07
CA ARG A 88 7.34 -0.65 12.40
C ARG A 88 7.41 -2.04 11.74
N PRO A 89 7.34 -3.14 12.49
CA PRO A 89 7.33 -4.50 11.93
C PRO A 89 6.15 -4.71 10.97
N GLU A 90 5.00 -4.08 11.24
CA GLU A 90 3.77 -4.14 10.44
C GLU A 90 3.98 -3.62 9.02
N SER A 91 4.84 -2.61 8.84
CA SER A 91 5.20 -2.09 7.52
C SER A 91 5.94 -3.11 6.67
N TRP A 92 6.81 -3.91 7.29
CA TRP A 92 7.55 -4.97 6.60
C TRP A 92 6.66 -6.17 6.27
N THR A 93 5.75 -6.56 7.17
CA THR A 93 4.82 -7.66 6.89
C THR A 93 3.86 -7.30 5.77
N HIS A 94 3.37 -6.04 5.72
CA HIS A 94 2.60 -5.53 4.59
C HIS A 94 3.43 -5.56 3.28
N ALA A 95 4.68 -5.08 3.31
CA ALA A 95 5.55 -5.07 2.15
C ALA A 95 5.82 -6.49 1.61
N VAL A 96 6.05 -7.48 2.49
CA VAL A 96 6.21 -8.87 2.09
C VAL A 96 4.94 -9.42 1.45
N ALA A 97 3.76 -9.19 2.03
CA ALA A 97 2.49 -9.63 1.46
C ALA A 97 2.24 -9.00 0.07
N ALA A 98 2.56 -7.71 -0.10
CA ALA A 98 2.47 -7.02 -1.37
C ALA A 98 3.45 -7.57 -2.42
N MET A 99 4.68 -7.91 -2.04
CA MET A 99 5.65 -8.56 -2.93
C MET A 99 5.19 -9.96 -3.36
N MET A 100 4.61 -10.75 -2.45
CA MET A 100 4.04 -12.05 -2.78
C MET A 100 2.86 -11.91 -3.75
N LEU A 101 2.01 -10.90 -3.55
CA LEU A 101 0.95 -10.55 -4.49
C LEU A 101 1.51 -10.24 -5.88
N LEU A 102 2.51 -9.37 -5.97
CA LEU A 102 3.13 -9.00 -7.25
C LEU A 102 3.76 -10.21 -7.96
N ALA A 103 4.47 -11.07 -7.22
CA ALA A 103 5.05 -12.28 -7.78
C ALA A 103 3.97 -13.21 -8.32
N THR A 104 2.87 -13.38 -7.60
CA THR A 104 1.73 -14.22 -8.00
C THR A 104 1.04 -13.70 -9.26
N ILE A 105 0.77 -12.38 -9.32
CA ILE A 105 0.15 -11.75 -10.50
C ILE A 105 1.09 -11.80 -11.70
N GLY A 106 2.38 -11.51 -11.49
CA GLY A 106 3.40 -11.55 -12.54
C GLY A 106 3.55 -12.96 -13.14
N ALA A 107 3.57 -14.00 -12.31
CA ALA A 107 3.59 -15.39 -12.76
C ALA A 107 2.31 -15.74 -13.55
N ASN A 108 1.16 -15.32 -13.03
CA ASN A 108 -0.14 -15.56 -13.69
C ASN A 108 -0.20 -14.89 -15.07
N TRP A 109 0.22 -13.63 -15.17
CA TRP A 109 0.30 -12.91 -16.44
C TRP A 109 1.31 -13.56 -17.40
N GLY A 110 2.52 -13.87 -16.90
CA GLY A 110 3.58 -14.48 -17.70
C GLY A 110 3.15 -15.77 -18.39
N MET A 111 2.40 -16.64 -17.70
CA MET A 111 1.86 -17.88 -18.29
C MET A 111 0.87 -17.60 -19.43
N ARG A 112 0.04 -16.55 -19.30
CA ARG A 112 -0.98 -16.19 -20.30
C ARG A 112 -0.40 -15.60 -21.57
N LEU A 113 0.83 -15.11 -21.55
CA LEU A 113 1.52 -14.59 -22.75
C LEU A 113 1.81 -15.68 -23.78
N PHE A 114 1.91 -16.95 -23.36
CA PHE A 114 2.13 -18.07 -24.28
C PHE A 114 0.82 -18.57 -24.89
N ASP A 115 -0.21 -18.81 -24.08
CA ASP A 115 -1.55 -19.16 -24.51
C ASP A 115 -2.55 -18.75 -23.43
N ALA A 116 -3.34 -17.73 -23.74
CA ALA A 116 -4.29 -17.16 -22.79
C ALA A 116 -5.39 -18.14 -22.37
N GLN A 117 -5.83 -19.03 -23.25
CA GLN A 117 -6.89 -19.99 -22.95
C GLN A 117 -6.37 -21.21 -22.18
N ALA A 118 -5.28 -21.81 -22.67
CA ALA A 118 -4.66 -22.96 -22.02
C ALA A 118 -4.13 -22.62 -20.61
N ALA A 119 -3.75 -21.36 -20.39
CA ALA A 119 -3.27 -20.91 -19.09
C ALA A 119 -4.37 -20.76 -18.03
N VAL A 120 -5.67 -20.70 -18.40
CA VAL A 120 -6.74 -20.47 -17.40
C VAL A 120 -6.82 -21.64 -16.42
N LEU A 121 -6.84 -22.88 -16.90
CA LEU A 121 -6.96 -24.07 -16.06
C LEU A 121 -5.73 -24.99 -16.21
N PRO A 122 -5.25 -25.57 -15.09
CA PRO A 122 -5.69 -25.27 -13.70
C PRO A 122 -4.94 -24.09 -13.09
N TRP A 123 -3.76 -23.75 -13.61
CA TRP A 123 -2.78 -22.90 -12.91
C TRP A 123 -3.19 -21.42 -12.88
N GLY A 124 -3.79 -20.89 -13.94
CA GLY A 124 -4.28 -19.52 -13.96
C GLY A 124 -5.31 -19.27 -12.88
N LEU A 125 -6.30 -20.15 -12.74
CA LEU A 125 -7.32 -20.06 -11.70
C LEU A 125 -6.71 -20.18 -10.29
N VAL A 126 -5.77 -21.12 -10.09
CA VAL A 126 -5.06 -21.27 -8.80
C VAL A 126 -4.30 -20.00 -8.43
N LEU A 127 -3.56 -19.41 -9.39
CA LEU A 127 -2.81 -18.17 -9.16
C LEU A 127 -3.75 -16.97 -8.96
N SER A 128 -4.90 -16.91 -9.65
CA SER A 128 -5.90 -15.86 -9.44
C SER A 128 -6.52 -15.93 -8.05
N LEU A 129 -6.84 -17.14 -7.55
CA LEU A 129 -7.29 -17.35 -6.17
C LEU A 129 -6.21 -16.99 -5.15
N GLY A 130 -4.95 -17.40 -5.40
CA GLY A 130 -3.81 -17.02 -4.57
C GLY A 130 -3.61 -15.50 -4.54
N GLY A 131 -3.76 -14.84 -5.69
CA GLY A 131 -3.73 -13.39 -5.79
C GLY A 131 -4.80 -12.73 -4.93
N LEU A 132 -6.04 -13.24 -4.95
CA LEU A 132 -7.12 -12.72 -4.09
C LEU A 132 -6.80 -12.89 -2.60
N VAL A 133 -6.21 -14.02 -2.20
CA VAL A 133 -5.75 -14.22 -0.80
C VAL A 133 -4.71 -13.18 -0.41
N PHE A 134 -3.71 -12.93 -1.27
CA PHE A 134 -2.69 -11.92 -0.99
C PHE A 134 -3.25 -10.49 -1.03
N VAL A 135 -4.24 -10.19 -1.86
CA VAL A 135 -4.99 -8.92 -1.79
C VAL A 135 -5.62 -8.76 -0.41
N GLY A 136 -6.29 -9.80 0.09
CA GLY A 136 -6.87 -9.78 1.44
C GLY A 136 -5.84 -9.55 2.53
N LEU A 137 -4.71 -10.27 2.49
CA LEU A 137 -3.63 -10.14 3.48
C LEU A 137 -2.96 -8.76 3.43
N ALA A 138 -2.58 -8.29 2.24
CA ALA A 138 -1.96 -6.98 2.08
C ALA A 138 -2.93 -5.85 2.42
N GLY A 139 -4.20 -5.98 2.02
CA GLY A 139 -5.25 -5.01 2.33
C GLY A 139 -5.54 -4.92 3.83
N TRP A 140 -5.63 -6.07 4.52
CA TRP A 140 -5.79 -6.11 5.97
C TRP A 140 -4.64 -5.43 6.70
N GLN A 141 -3.40 -5.75 6.32
CA GLN A 141 -2.22 -5.17 6.95
C GLN A 141 -2.07 -3.68 6.61
N GLY A 142 -2.34 -3.28 5.36
CA GLY A 142 -2.37 -1.88 4.95
C GLY A 142 -3.44 -1.08 5.71
N GLY A 143 -4.62 -1.66 5.90
CA GLY A 143 -5.68 -1.08 6.73
C GLY A 143 -5.22 -0.84 8.17
N LYS A 144 -4.53 -1.81 8.79
CA LYS A 144 -3.95 -1.63 10.13
C LYS A 144 -2.93 -0.49 10.18
N LEU A 145 -2.06 -0.38 9.17
CA LEU A 145 -1.09 0.72 9.11
C LEU A 145 -1.77 2.09 9.10
N VAL A 146 -2.87 2.23 8.37
CA VAL A 146 -3.62 3.49 8.28
C VAL A 146 -4.45 3.73 9.54
N PHE A 147 -5.29 2.77 9.95
CA PHE A 147 -6.30 3.00 11.00
C PHE A 147 -5.76 2.81 12.42
N GLU A 148 -4.84 1.87 12.65
CA GLU A 148 -4.29 1.61 13.98
C GLU A 148 -2.98 2.38 14.21
N HIS A 149 -2.18 2.58 13.16
CA HIS A 149 -0.85 3.18 13.26
C HIS A 149 -0.75 4.56 12.64
N GLN A 150 -1.82 5.09 12.07
CA GLN A 150 -1.92 6.43 11.48
C GLN A 150 -0.78 6.74 10.48
N VAL A 151 -0.37 5.73 9.70
CA VAL A 151 0.67 5.87 8.66
C VAL A 151 0.06 6.47 7.41
N GLY A 152 0.64 7.56 6.91
CA GLY A 152 0.17 8.24 5.70
C GLY A 152 -1.07 9.12 5.94
N VAL A 153 -1.48 9.32 7.18
CA VAL A 153 -2.55 10.26 7.54
C VAL A 153 -1.92 11.62 7.81
N MET A 154 -2.43 12.67 7.17
CA MET A 154 -2.05 14.05 7.49
C MET A 154 -2.69 14.39 8.84
N ILE A 155 -1.89 14.64 9.87
CA ILE A 155 -2.38 15.16 11.13
C ILE A 155 -2.33 16.67 11.01
N GLU A 156 -3.45 17.33 11.26
CA GLU A 156 -3.50 18.78 11.43
C GLU A 156 -2.53 19.17 12.56
N GLY A 157 -1.42 19.82 12.23
CA GLY A 157 -0.35 20.17 13.17
C GLY A 157 1.07 19.97 12.61
N ASP A 158 1.25 19.24 11.52
CA ASP A 158 2.57 19.10 10.89
C ASP A 158 3.03 20.38 10.15
N GLU A 159 2.19 21.42 10.09
CA GLU A 159 2.54 22.76 9.58
C GLU A 159 3.16 23.68 10.63
N GLU A 160 3.15 23.27 11.91
CA GLU A 160 3.75 24.05 13.02
C GLU A 160 5.25 23.77 13.22
N GLY A 161 5.97 23.50 12.14
CA GLY A 161 7.45 23.52 12.12
C GLY A 161 8.03 24.93 11.95
N GLU A 162 7.20 25.95 11.84
CA GLU A 162 7.63 27.35 12.03
C GLU A 162 7.49 27.66 13.52
N GLU A 163 8.60 27.53 14.27
CA GLU A 163 8.72 28.13 15.60
C GLU A 163 8.27 29.59 15.47
N GLU A 164 7.07 29.89 15.98
CA GLU A 164 6.77 31.30 16.30
C GLU A 164 7.89 31.82 17.18
N PRO A 165 8.53 32.94 16.83
CA PRO A 165 9.53 33.54 17.69
C PRO A 165 8.89 33.76 19.04
N GLN A 166 9.37 33.06 20.07
CA GLN A 166 8.92 33.30 21.43
C GLN A 166 9.05 34.82 21.71
N PRO A 167 7.95 35.49 22.07
CA PRO A 167 8.07 36.89 22.43
C PRO A 167 9.06 36.99 23.58
N ASP A 168 10.09 37.82 23.42
CA ASP A 168 11.07 38.13 24.43
C ASP A 168 10.32 38.51 25.72
N LEU A 169 10.26 37.61 26.67
CA LEU A 169 9.72 37.91 27.99
C LEU A 169 10.63 39.00 28.60
N PRO A 170 10.08 40.15 28.95
CA PRO A 170 10.89 41.18 29.59
C PRO A 170 11.51 40.63 30.86
N ALA A 171 12.83 40.77 30.97
CA ALA A 171 13.58 40.40 32.17
C ALA A 171 12.89 41.01 33.39
N VAL A 172 12.36 40.14 34.24
CA VAL A 172 11.79 40.58 35.54
C VAL A 172 12.92 41.17 36.35
N LEU A 173 12.92 42.49 36.39
CA LEU A 173 13.88 43.27 37.18
C LEU A 173 13.81 42.87 38.64
N GLY A 174 14.96 42.46 39.12
CA GLY A 174 15.51 42.48 40.45
C GLY A 174 14.57 42.52 41.66
N THR A 175 14.60 41.41 42.40
CA THR A 175 14.35 41.46 43.84
C THR A 175 15.40 42.34 44.55
N PRO A 176 15.03 43.37 45.32
CA PRO A 176 15.99 44.00 46.20
C PRO A 176 16.32 43.05 47.36
N ALA A 177 17.61 42.90 47.64
CA ALA A 177 18.12 42.21 48.79
C ALA A 177 17.86 43.05 50.06
N PRO A 178 17.81 42.40 51.25
CA PRO A 178 17.47 43.00 52.55
C PRO A 178 18.48 43.95 53.06
#